data_a7738af6004a59dbe52073705520d345
#
_entry.id   a7738af6004a59dbe52073705520d345
#
_cell.length_a   1.000
_cell.length_b   1.000
_cell.length_c   1.000
_cell.angle_alpha   90.00
_cell.angle_beta   90.00
_cell.angle_gamma   90.00
#
_symmetry.space_group_name_H-M   'P 1'
#
loop_
_entity.id
_entity.type
_entity.pdbx_description
1 polymer ?
#
loop_
_entity_poly.entity_id
_entity_poly.type
_entity_poly.pdbx_seq_one_letter_code
_entity_poly.pdbx_strand_id
1 'polypeptide(L)'
;EPDHAGNIRKFLVKYPETVVVANAKTVAMLPQFFELDTEELSILEVKEGDTLKLGRHTLHFVMAPMVHWPEVMVEYDEADKILFSADGFGRFGALSQSCTYDAAGKAQDVLEHEWTGEARRYFINIVGKCGANVQGLLKKAAVLDIEKIAPLHGPVLTGGLEYFLDKYAKWSSYQPEEKGVVVAYSSIHGNT
;
A
#
# COMPACT_ATOMS: atom_id res chain seq x y z
N GLU A 1 -4.19 6.38 8.32
CA GLU A 1 -2.82 6.83 8.65
C GLU A 1 -2.68 8.33 8.44
N PRO A 2 -2.05 9.09 9.38
CA PRO A 2 -2.08 10.55 9.36
C PRO A 2 -1.40 11.21 8.16
N ASP A 3 -0.36 10.62 7.58
CA ASP A 3 0.34 11.17 6.41
C ASP A 3 -0.51 11.08 5.13
N HIS A 4 -1.38 10.08 5.02
CA HIS A 4 -2.32 9.95 3.91
C HIS A 4 -3.57 10.83 4.08
N ALA A 5 -3.99 11.09 5.32
CA ALA A 5 -5.23 11.79 5.65
C ALA A 5 -5.03 13.25 6.09
N GLY A 6 -3.80 13.78 6.11
CA GLY A 6 -3.47 15.09 6.68
C GLY A 6 -4.23 16.29 6.12
N ASN A 7 -4.81 16.17 4.93
CA ASN A 7 -5.62 17.22 4.32
C ASN A 7 -7.14 16.98 4.40
N ILE A 8 -7.60 15.90 5.03
CA ILE A 8 -9.03 15.53 5.03
C ILE A 8 -9.90 16.66 5.59
N ARG A 9 -9.52 17.27 6.71
CA ARG A 9 -10.26 18.39 7.31
C ARG A 9 -10.36 19.58 6.36
N LYS A 10 -9.26 19.97 5.73
CA LYS A 10 -9.24 21.09 4.76
C LYS A 10 -10.13 20.80 3.57
N PHE A 11 -10.12 19.56 3.10
CA PHE A 11 -10.94 19.11 1.98
C PHE A 11 -12.42 19.19 2.32
N LEU A 12 -12.84 18.66 3.48
CA LEU A 12 -14.23 18.65 3.93
C LEU A 12 -14.77 20.07 4.21
N VAL A 13 -13.94 20.97 4.77
CA VAL A 13 -14.33 22.38 4.93
C VAL A 13 -14.59 23.04 3.58
N LYS A 14 -13.79 22.72 2.56
CA LYS A 14 -13.95 23.29 1.21
C LYS A 14 -15.12 22.66 0.44
N TYR A 15 -15.39 21.40 0.69
CA TYR A 15 -16.41 20.59 -0.01
C TYR A 15 -17.30 19.86 1.01
N PRO A 16 -18.22 20.59 1.69
CA PRO A 16 -18.98 20.04 2.82
C PRO A 16 -19.97 18.92 2.41
N GLU A 17 -20.36 18.89 1.13
CA GLU A 17 -21.25 17.85 0.60
C GLU A 17 -20.56 16.51 0.32
N THR A 18 -19.24 16.42 0.58
CA THR A 18 -18.49 15.21 0.31
C THR A 18 -18.87 14.08 1.28
N VAL A 19 -19.15 12.90 0.74
CA VAL A 19 -19.33 11.69 1.53
C VAL A 19 -17.97 11.01 1.76
N VAL A 20 -17.63 10.79 3.00
CA VAL A 20 -16.41 10.05 3.39
C VAL A 20 -16.71 8.56 3.36
N VAL A 21 -16.03 7.79 2.52
CA VAL A 21 -16.13 6.33 2.48
C VAL A 21 -15.02 5.75 3.35
N ALA A 22 -15.38 5.03 4.41
CA ALA A 22 -14.40 4.55 5.39
C ALA A 22 -14.91 3.29 6.09
N ASN A 23 -14.01 2.47 6.63
CA ASN A 23 -14.43 1.40 7.52
C ASN A 23 -14.60 1.88 8.98
N ALA A 24 -15.25 1.09 9.81
CA ALA A 24 -15.54 1.46 11.21
C ALA A 24 -14.31 1.87 12.04
N LYS A 25 -13.15 1.25 11.79
CA LYS A 25 -11.90 1.61 12.48
C LYS A 25 -11.38 2.99 12.05
N THR A 26 -11.41 3.27 10.76
CA THR A 26 -11.06 4.60 10.24
C THR A 26 -11.96 5.66 10.84
N VAL A 27 -13.27 5.44 10.86
CA VAL A 27 -14.25 6.36 11.49
C VAL A 27 -13.89 6.65 12.96
N ALA A 28 -13.59 5.60 13.73
CA ALA A 28 -13.20 5.75 15.13
C ALA A 28 -11.85 6.44 15.34
N MET A 29 -10.94 6.39 14.35
CA MET A 29 -9.62 7.00 14.43
C MET A 29 -9.59 8.45 13.97
N LEU A 30 -10.45 8.86 13.04
CA LEU A 30 -10.46 10.22 12.49
C LEU A 30 -10.44 11.32 13.57
N PRO A 31 -11.29 11.32 14.61
CA PRO A 31 -11.27 12.35 15.64
C PRO A 31 -10.03 12.31 16.54
N GLN A 32 -9.28 11.21 16.58
CA GLN A 32 -8.06 11.08 17.37
C GLN A 32 -6.86 11.81 16.74
N PHE A 33 -6.84 11.95 15.42
CA PHE A 33 -5.73 12.55 14.68
C PHE A 33 -6.09 13.91 14.07
N PHE A 34 -7.36 14.12 13.81
CA PHE A 34 -7.85 15.33 13.18
C PHE A 34 -9.00 15.89 14.04
N GLU A 35 -9.05 17.18 14.24
CA GLU A 35 -10.16 17.85 14.93
C GLU A 35 -11.43 17.79 14.05
N LEU A 36 -11.99 16.59 13.91
CA LEU A 36 -13.19 16.28 13.13
C LEU A 36 -14.24 15.70 14.06
N ASP A 37 -15.45 16.27 14.03
CA ASP A 37 -16.62 15.64 14.61
C ASP A 37 -17.25 14.70 13.58
N THR A 38 -17.13 13.41 13.81
CA THR A 38 -17.65 12.41 12.87
C THR A 38 -19.17 12.34 12.83
N GLU A 39 -19.86 12.90 13.84
CA GLU A 39 -21.33 13.02 13.84
C GLU A 39 -21.83 14.09 12.85
N GLU A 40 -20.99 15.08 12.53
CA GLU A 40 -21.29 16.12 11.56
C GLU A 40 -20.94 15.73 10.11
N LEU A 41 -20.26 14.59 9.92
CA LEU A 41 -19.81 14.14 8.60
C LEU A 41 -20.82 13.21 7.94
N SER A 42 -20.95 13.36 6.61
CA SER A 42 -21.62 12.35 5.80
C SER A 42 -20.65 11.17 5.60
N ILE A 43 -20.91 10.04 6.24
CA ILE A 43 -20.05 8.87 6.19
C ILE A 43 -20.79 7.68 5.58
N LEU A 44 -20.17 7.04 4.59
CA LEU A 44 -20.56 5.72 4.10
C LEU A 44 -19.60 4.70 4.69
N GLU A 45 -20.07 3.98 5.71
CA GLU A 45 -19.27 2.90 6.30
C GLU A 45 -19.29 1.68 5.40
N VAL A 46 -18.09 1.14 5.11
CA VAL A 46 -17.86 -0.05 4.28
C VAL A 46 -17.08 -1.11 5.04
N LYS A 47 -17.26 -2.37 4.64
CA LYS A 47 -16.61 -3.54 5.22
C LYS A 47 -16.09 -4.48 4.13
N GLU A 48 -15.47 -5.57 4.55
CA GLU A 48 -14.94 -6.60 3.65
C GLU A 48 -15.96 -7.04 2.61
N GLY A 49 -15.60 -6.91 1.34
CA GLY A 49 -16.40 -7.36 0.20
C GLY A 49 -17.52 -6.42 -0.23
N ASP A 50 -17.70 -5.28 0.44
CA ASP A 50 -18.64 -4.26 -0.03
C ASP A 50 -18.16 -3.64 -1.35
N THR A 51 -19.10 -3.09 -2.10
CA THR A 51 -18.82 -2.42 -3.37
C THR A 51 -19.50 -1.06 -3.44
N LEU A 52 -18.88 -0.14 -4.19
CA LEU A 52 -19.44 1.18 -4.48
C LEU A 52 -19.42 1.44 -5.99
N LYS A 53 -20.60 1.73 -6.55
CA LYS A 53 -20.71 2.10 -7.96
C LYS A 53 -20.57 3.61 -8.15
N LEU A 54 -19.62 4.00 -9.00
CA LEU A 54 -19.34 5.38 -9.37
C LEU A 54 -19.34 5.51 -10.90
N GLY A 55 -20.53 5.66 -11.49
CA GLY A 55 -20.68 5.68 -12.94
C GLY A 55 -20.27 4.34 -13.58
N ARG A 56 -19.23 4.35 -14.43
CA ARG A 56 -18.68 3.14 -15.04
C ARG A 56 -17.81 2.31 -14.12
N HIS A 57 -17.32 2.90 -13.03
CA HIS A 57 -16.44 2.24 -12.07
C HIS A 57 -17.24 1.49 -11.02
N THR A 58 -16.72 0.36 -10.60
CA THR A 58 -17.16 -0.36 -9.40
C THR A 58 -15.93 -0.57 -8.53
N LEU A 59 -15.93 0.06 -7.37
CA LEU A 59 -14.89 -0.10 -6.36
C LEU A 59 -15.26 -1.29 -5.46
N HIS A 60 -14.31 -2.20 -5.24
CA HIS A 60 -14.41 -3.30 -4.29
C HIS A 60 -13.51 -3.02 -3.10
N PHE A 61 -14.05 -3.10 -1.89
CA PHE A 61 -13.29 -2.84 -0.66
C PHE A 61 -12.78 -4.15 -0.05
N VAL A 62 -11.47 -4.20 0.15
CA VAL A 62 -10.78 -5.37 0.71
C VAL A 62 -10.05 -4.94 1.97
N MET A 63 -10.45 -5.46 3.12
CA MET A 63 -9.80 -5.12 4.39
C MET A 63 -8.41 -5.75 4.47
N ALA A 64 -7.43 -4.92 4.79
CA ALA A 64 -6.02 -5.28 4.91
C ALA A 64 -5.45 -4.85 6.29
N PRO A 65 -6.09 -5.25 7.42
CA PRO A 65 -5.69 -4.78 8.74
C PRO A 65 -4.23 -5.12 9.01
N MET A 66 -3.50 -4.16 9.58
CA MET A 66 -2.06 -4.27 9.86
C MET A 66 -1.16 -4.35 8.64
N VAL A 67 -1.61 -3.85 7.49
CA VAL A 67 -0.74 -3.62 6.32
C VAL A 67 -0.62 -2.09 6.07
N HIS A 68 0.00 -1.20 6.95
CA HIS A 68 0.55 -1.73 8.19
C HIS A 68 -0.21 -1.23 9.44
N TRP A 69 -1.24 -0.40 9.27
CA TRP A 69 -2.09 0.11 10.34
C TRP A 69 -3.38 -0.72 10.50
N PRO A 70 -4.06 -0.66 11.67
CA PRO A 70 -5.19 -1.54 11.96
C PRO A 70 -6.44 -1.27 11.11
N GLU A 71 -6.60 -0.07 10.57
CA GLU A 71 -7.74 0.36 9.76
C GLU A 71 -7.55 0.17 8.25
N VAL A 72 -6.36 -0.26 7.82
CA VAL A 72 -6.05 -0.31 6.39
C VAL A 72 -7.06 -1.15 5.61
N MET A 73 -7.56 -0.57 4.55
CA MET A 73 -8.27 -1.25 3.47
C MET A 73 -7.62 -0.87 2.14
N VAL A 74 -7.72 -1.75 1.18
CA VAL A 74 -7.33 -1.51 -0.20
C VAL A 74 -8.59 -1.52 -1.07
N GLU A 75 -8.52 -0.82 -2.19
CA GLU A 75 -9.64 -0.66 -3.11
C GLU A 75 -9.26 -1.21 -4.48
N TYR A 76 -10.14 -1.98 -5.08
CA TYR A 76 -9.96 -2.46 -6.44
C TYR A 76 -11.02 -1.87 -7.36
N ASP A 77 -10.59 -1.12 -8.37
CA ASP A 77 -11.45 -0.64 -9.44
C ASP A 77 -11.55 -1.70 -10.54
N GLU A 78 -12.72 -2.28 -10.68
CA GLU A 78 -13.01 -3.32 -11.66
C GLU A 78 -12.91 -2.82 -13.12
N ALA A 79 -13.29 -1.57 -13.37
CA ALA A 79 -13.33 -1.01 -14.73
C ALA A 79 -11.94 -0.77 -15.32
N ASP A 80 -11.01 -0.26 -14.52
CA ASP A 80 -9.66 0.08 -14.96
C ASP A 80 -8.61 -0.92 -14.42
N LYS A 81 -9.08 -1.97 -13.69
CA LYS A 81 -8.28 -3.07 -13.12
C LYS A 81 -7.12 -2.57 -12.26
N ILE A 82 -7.38 -1.54 -11.45
CA ILE A 82 -6.38 -0.89 -10.59
C ILE A 82 -6.62 -1.31 -9.14
N LEU A 83 -5.56 -1.79 -8.49
CA LEU A 83 -5.52 -1.96 -7.04
C LEU A 83 -4.90 -0.72 -6.41
N PHE A 84 -5.66 0.04 -5.64
CA PHE A 84 -5.17 1.09 -4.74
C PHE A 84 -4.73 0.42 -3.45
N SER A 85 -3.43 0.24 -3.30
CA SER A 85 -2.86 -0.73 -2.35
C SER A 85 -2.46 -0.13 -1.01
N ALA A 86 -2.86 1.11 -0.69
CA ALA A 86 -2.37 1.85 0.47
C ALA A 86 -0.83 1.81 0.50
N ASP A 87 -0.22 1.42 1.62
CA ASP A 87 1.24 1.28 1.75
C ASP A 87 1.79 -0.01 1.11
N GLY A 88 0.92 -0.93 0.74
CA GLY A 88 1.33 -2.13 0.03
C GLY A 88 2.02 -1.79 -1.31
N PHE A 89 3.14 -2.44 -1.60
CA PHE A 89 3.97 -2.23 -2.80
C PHE A 89 4.67 -0.87 -2.88
N GLY A 90 4.70 -0.12 -1.77
CA GLY A 90 5.42 1.13 -1.67
C GLY A 90 6.94 1.00 -1.77
N ARG A 91 7.60 2.11 -2.06
CA ARG A 91 9.06 2.23 -2.02
C ARG A 91 9.48 3.60 -1.50
N PHE A 92 10.70 3.67 -0.97
CA PHE A 92 11.35 4.95 -0.67
C PHE A 92 11.93 5.60 -1.94
N GLY A 93 12.39 6.83 -1.77
CA GLY A 93 13.03 7.60 -2.80
C GLY A 93 12.08 8.47 -3.63
N ALA A 94 12.61 9.57 -4.14
CA ALA A 94 11.86 10.49 -5.00
C ALA A 94 11.62 9.88 -6.39
N LEU A 95 10.50 10.26 -7.00
CA LEU A 95 10.23 9.94 -8.40
C LEU A 95 11.02 10.91 -9.28
N SER A 96 11.92 10.40 -10.12
CA SER A 96 12.84 11.24 -10.91
C SER A 96 12.22 11.79 -12.18
N GLN A 97 11.40 11.01 -12.91
CA GLN A 97 10.87 11.41 -14.22
C GLN A 97 9.47 10.89 -14.54
N SER A 98 9.03 9.78 -13.93
CA SER A 98 7.74 9.18 -14.23
C SER A 98 7.01 8.81 -12.94
N CYS A 99 5.69 9.04 -12.94
CA CYS A 99 4.81 8.55 -11.87
C CYS A 99 4.44 7.07 -12.04
N THR A 100 4.93 6.41 -13.08
CA THR A 100 4.66 4.99 -13.37
C THR A 100 5.95 4.20 -13.48
N TYR A 101 5.89 2.91 -13.18
CA TYR A 101 7.01 1.98 -13.33
C TYR A 101 6.53 0.65 -13.92
N ASP A 102 7.18 0.24 -14.99
CA ASP A 102 6.96 -1.03 -15.67
C ASP A 102 8.19 -1.93 -15.49
N ALA A 103 8.01 -3.12 -14.94
CA ALA A 103 9.06 -4.11 -14.77
C ALA A 103 9.18 -5.08 -15.95
N ALA A 104 8.20 -5.10 -16.86
CA ALA A 104 8.17 -6.07 -17.95
C ALA A 104 9.42 -5.97 -18.85
N GLY A 105 10.08 -7.09 -19.06
CA GLY A 105 11.25 -7.18 -19.93
C GLY A 105 12.53 -6.56 -19.40
N LYS A 106 12.54 -6.00 -18.19
CA LYS A 106 13.76 -5.44 -17.57
C LYS A 106 14.68 -6.55 -17.03
N ALA A 107 15.99 -6.34 -17.14
CA ALA A 107 16.97 -7.23 -16.55
C ALA A 107 16.98 -7.12 -15.01
N GLN A 108 17.42 -8.19 -14.33
CA GLN A 108 17.37 -8.27 -12.87
C GLN A 108 18.18 -7.19 -12.15
N ASP A 109 19.35 -6.85 -12.67
CA ASP A 109 20.22 -5.79 -12.14
C ASP A 109 19.57 -4.40 -12.28
N VAL A 110 18.87 -4.15 -13.35
CA VAL A 110 18.09 -2.92 -13.57
C VAL A 110 16.93 -2.85 -12.57
N LEU A 111 16.18 -3.95 -12.41
CA LEU A 111 15.08 -4.02 -11.44
C LEU A 111 15.57 -3.80 -10.01
N GLU A 112 16.72 -4.40 -9.64
CA GLU A 112 17.33 -4.24 -8.31
C GLU A 112 17.70 -2.78 -8.04
N HIS A 113 18.29 -2.11 -9.03
CA HIS A 113 18.71 -0.71 -8.89
C HIS A 113 17.53 0.27 -8.90
N GLU A 114 16.58 0.08 -9.79
CA GLU A 114 15.49 1.05 -10.01
C GLU A 114 14.34 0.91 -9.00
N TRP A 115 14.05 -0.30 -8.55
CA TRP A 115 12.88 -0.54 -7.68
C TRP A 115 13.18 -1.36 -6.44
N THR A 116 13.79 -2.54 -6.58
CA THR A 116 13.81 -3.57 -5.53
C THR A 116 14.56 -3.12 -4.29
N GLY A 117 15.71 -2.48 -4.43
CA GLY A 117 16.53 -2.04 -3.30
C GLY A 117 15.75 -1.12 -2.36
N GLU A 118 15.09 -0.10 -2.90
CA GLU A 118 14.30 0.85 -2.11
C GLU A 118 12.96 0.27 -1.65
N ALA A 119 12.34 -0.60 -2.44
CA ALA A 119 11.11 -1.30 -2.05
C ALA A 119 11.36 -2.32 -0.93
N ARG A 120 12.48 -3.06 -0.98
CA ARG A 120 12.88 -3.98 0.10
C ARG A 120 13.14 -3.21 1.39
N ARG A 121 13.85 -2.09 1.30
CA ARG A 121 14.09 -1.21 2.44
C ARG A 121 12.79 -0.67 3.03
N TYR A 122 11.86 -0.24 2.17
CA TYR A 122 10.52 0.20 2.56
C TYR A 122 9.75 -0.94 3.25
N PHE A 123 9.66 -2.11 2.62
CA PHE A 123 8.96 -3.26 3.17
C PHE A 123 9.45 -3.61 4.57
N ILE A 124 10.78 -3.76 4.75
CA ILE A 124 11.36 -4.17 6.03
C ILE A 124 11.05 -3.15 7.13
N ASN A 125 11.13 -1.85 6.84
CA ASN A 125 10.93 -0.81 7.83
C ASN A 125 9.45 -0.55 8.16
N ILE A 126 8.57 -0.64 7.17
CA ILE A 126 7.16 -0.22 7.29
C ILE A 126 6.27 -1.44 7.55
N VAL A 127 6.34 -2.45 6.70
CA VAL A 127 5.38 -3.57 6.67
C VAL A 127 5.97 -4.87 7.25
N GLY A 128 7.28 -4.97 7.39
CA GLY A 128 8.00 -6.23 7.67
C GLY A 128 7.57 -7.00 8.92
N LYS A 129 7.04 -6.33 9.94
CA LYS A 129 6.48 -6.99 11.15
C LYS A 129 5.15 -7.68 10.90
N CYS A 130 4.46 -7.31 9.83
CA CYS A 130 3.10 -7.72 9.53
C CYS A 130 3.02 -8.77 8.41
N GLY A 131 4.06 -9.59 8.23
CA GLY A 131 4.16 -10.56 7.14
C GLY A 131 2.93 -11.45 6.97
N ALA A 132 2.37 -11.99 8.06
CA ALA A 132 1.16 -12.81 8.00
C ALA A 132 -0.07 -12.05 7.46
N ASN A 133 -0.19 -10.76 7.80
CA ASN A 133 -1.26 -9.88 7.31
C ASN A 133 -1.09 -9.61 5.81
N VAL A 134 0.15 -9.36 5.36
CA VAL A 134 0.48 -9.22 3.93
C VAL A 134 0.14 -10.50 3.17
N GLN A 135 0.50 -11.68 3.69
CA GLN A 135 0.12 -12.95 3.07
C GLN A 135 -1.40 -13.12 2.95
N GLY A 136 -2.15 -12.64 3.97
CA GLY A 136 -3.62 -12.60 3.91
C GLY A 136 -4.13 -11.69 2.79
N LEU A 137 -3.57 -10.50 2.65
CA LEU A 137 -3.91 -9.56 1.58
C LEU A 137 -3.58 -10.15 0.19
N LEU A 138 -2.38 -10.73 0.01
CA LEU A 138 -1.99 -11.34 -1.26
C LEU A 138 -2.96 -12.46 -1.69
N LYS A 139 -3.45 -13.28 -0.74
CA LYS A 139 -4.45 -14.32 -1.03
C LYS A 139 -5.78 -13.72 -1.49
N LYS A 140 -6.23 -12.61 -0.89
CA LYS A 140 -7.45 -11.91 -1.31
C LYS A 140 -7.28 -11.25 -2.67
N ALA A 141 -6.12 -10.65 -2.93
CA ALA A 141 -5.83 -10.01 -4.21
C ALA A 141 -5.66 -10.99 -5.37
N ALA A 142 -5.25 -12.23 -5.11
CA ALA A 142 -4.99 -13.25 -6.13
C ALA A 142 -6.22 -13.65 -6.98
N VAL A 143 -7.43 -13.35 -6.53
CA VAL A 143 -8.67 -13.61 -7.27
C VAL A 143 -9.15 -12.41 -8.09
N LEU A 144 -8.48 -11.27 -7.99
CA LEU A 144 -8.78 -10.04 -8.70
C LEU A 144 -7.96 -9.97 -10.00
N ASP A 145 -8.58 -9.44 -11.05
CA ASP A 145 -7.93 -9.24 -12.36
C ASP A 145 -7.18 -7.90 -12.38
N ILE A 146 -6.03 -7.85 -11.67
CA ILE A 146 -5.25 -6.62 -11.47
C ILE A 146 -4.27 -6.43 -12.62
N GLU A 147 -4.36 -5.28 -13.28
CA GLU A 147 -3.42 -4.84 -14.33
C GLU A 147 -2.47 -3.72 -13.84
N LYS A 148 -2.84 -3.00 -12.79
CA LYS A 148 -2.05 -1.92 -12.21
C LYS A 148 -2.13 -1.93 -10.69
N ILE A 149 -1.05 -1.52 -10.02
CA ILE A 149 -1.05 -1.32 -8.57
C ILE A 149 -0.64 0.12 -8.30
N ALA A 150 -1.46 0.86 -7.54
CA ALA A 150 -1.25 2.25 -7.18
C ALA A 150 -1.00 2.38 -5.67
N PRO A 151 0.27 2.32 -5.23
CA PRO A 151 0.62 2.52 -3.83
C PRO A 151 0.60 4.01 -3.46
N LEU A 152 0.47 4.31 -2.17
CA LEU A 152 0.55 5.68 -1.67
C LEU A 152 1.98 6.22 -1.62
N HIS A 153 2.99 5.34 -1.61
CA HIS A 153 4.41 5.70 -1.68
C HIS A 153 5.08 5.04 -2.89
N GLY A 154 5.64 5.85 -3.77
CA GLY A 154 6.34 5.38 -4.97
C GLY A 154 5.51 5.52 -6.25
N PRO A 155 5.94 4.90 -7.35
CA PRO A 155 5.26 4.97 -8.63
C PRO A 155 4.08 4.01 -8.72
N VAL A 156 3.13 4.29 -9.60
CA VAL A 156 2.12 3.32 -10.02
C VAL A 156 2.80 2.22 -10.85
N LEU A 157 2.59 0.97 -10.46
CA LEU A 157 3.13 -0.20 -11.14
C LEU A 157 2.21 -0.60 -12.28
N THR A 158 2.71 -0.64 -13.52
CA THR A 158 1.89 -0.75 -14.73
C THR A 158 2.21 -1.97 -15.59
N GLY A 159 3.24 -2.75 -15.26
CA GLY A 159 3.58 -3.97 -16.00
C GLY A 159 4.57 -4.84 -15.23
N GLY A 160 4.66 -6.13 -15.58
CA GLY A 160 5.48 -7.11 -14.88
C GLY A 160 5.06 -7.30 -13.44
N LEU A 161 3.75 -7.27 -13.14
CA LEU A 161 3.22 -7.30 -11.77
C LEU A 161 3.62 -8.55 -11.00
N GLU A 162 3.81 -9.67 -11.68
CA GLU A 162 4.30 -10.92 -11.11
C GLU A 162 5.64 -10.76 -10.36
N TYR A 163 6.51 -9.87 -10.85
CA TYR A 163 7.78 -9.57 -10.20
C TYR A 163 7.57 -8.96 -8.80
N PHE A 164 6.70 -7.96 -8.70
CA PHE A 164 6.42 -7.28 -7.44
C PHE A 164 5.69 -8.20 -6.46
N LEU A 165 4.75 -9.00 -6.95
CA LEU A 165 4.02 -9.99 -6.17
C LEU A 165 4.95 -11.08 -5.61
N ASP A 166 5.90 -11.59 -6.42
CA ASP A 166 6.90 -12.56 -5.97
C ASP A 166 7.78 -12.01 -4.83
N LYS A 167 8.25 -10.75 -4.98
CA LYS A 167 9.03 -10.09 -3.92
C LYS A 167 8.24 -9.95 -2.63
N TYR A 168 7.00 -9.47 -2.71
CA TYR A 168 6.15 -9.32 -1.53
C TYR A 168 5.82 -10.68 -0.89
N ALA A 169 5.58 -11.73 -1.68
CA ALA A 169 5.36 -13.08 -1.18
C ALA A 169 6.57 -13.62 -0.41
N LYS A 170 7.78 -13.44 -0.95
CA LYS A 170 9.04 -13.84 -0.29
C LYS A 170 9.30 -13.06 0.98
N TRP A 171 9.24 -11.73 0.92
CA TRP A 171 9.53 -10.88 2.08
C TRP A 171 8.54 -11.11 3.21
N SER A 172 7.24 -11.23 2.91
CA SER A 172 6.21 -11.42 3.91
C SER A 172 6.16 -12.84 4.50
N SER A 173 6.74 -13.82 3.85
CA SER A 173 6.94 -15.17 4.37
C SER A 173 8.32 -15.37 5.04
N TYR A 174 9.12 -14.31 5.13
CA TYR A 174 10.46 -14.30 5.69
C TYR A 174 11.42 -15.28 5.00
N GLN A 175 11.21 -15.52 3.71
CA GLN A 175 12.11 -16.35 2.92
C GLN A 175 13.25 -15.51 2.37
N PRO A 176 14.51 -16.01 2.45
CA PRO A 176 15.64 -15.30 1.88
C PRO A 176 15.53 -15.25 0.36
N GLU A 177 15.89 -14.12 -0.23
CA GLU A 177 15.97 -13.99 -1.70
C GLU A 177 17.18 -14.75 -2.25
N GLU A 178 18.25 -14.82 -1.47
CA GLU A 178 19.51 -15.47 -1.81
C GLU A 178 20.02 -16.31 -0.63
N LYS A 179 20.76 -17.36 -0.93
CA LYS A 179 21.47 -18.13 0.08
C LYS A 179 22.73 -17.40 0.48
N GLY A 180 22.87 -17.07 1.75
CA GLY A 180 24.02 -16.33 2.24
C GLY A 180 24.09 -16.27 3.75
N VAL A 181 25.14 -15.65 4.24
CA VAL A 181 25.35 -15.34 5.65
C VAL A 181 25.53 -13.82 5.76
N VAL A 182 24.73 -13.20 6.63
CA VAL A 182 24.90 -11.79 6.97
C VAL A 182 25.73 -11.68 8.24
N VAL A 183 26.85 -10.96 8.17
CA VAL A 183 27.66 -10.62 9.34
C VAL A 183 27.42 -9.14 9.63
N ALA A 184 26.68 -8.85 10.69
CA ALA A 184 26.51 -7.49 11.17
C ALA A 184 27.59 -7.19 12.21
N TYR A 185 28.34 -6.10 12.03
CA TYR A 185 29.36 -5.68 12.98
C TYR A 185 29.32 -4.17 13.19
N SER A 186 29.85 -3.73 14.29
CA SER A 186 30.08 -2.32 14.60
C SER A 186 31.49 -2.14 15.12
N SER A 187 32.14 -1.07 14.72
CA SER A 187 33.48 -0.75 15.18
C SER A 187 33.61 0.75 15.45
N ILE A 188 33.95 1.11 16.70
CA ILE A 188 34.16 2.52 17.08
C ILE A 188 35.47 3.07 16.50
N HIS A 189 36.50 2.24 16.42
CA HIS A 189 37.86 2.63 16.01
C HIS A 189 38.38 1.92 14.76
N GLY A 190 37.53 1.17 14.07
CA GLY A 190 37.91 0.45 12.85
C GLY A 190 38.76 -0.79 13.07
N ASN A 191 38.86 -1.30 14.28
CA ASN A 191 39.72 -2.44 14.65
C ASN A 191 38.97 -3.77 14.79
N THR A 192 37.67 -3.78 14.49
CA THR A 192 36.84 -4.98 14.56
C THR A 192 36.78 -5.66 13.22
#